data_e43d87a1261cedbcfbd254c45449d9e7
#
_entry.id   e43d87a1261cedbcfbd254c45449d9e7
#
_cell.length_a   1.000
_cell.length_b   1.000
_cell.length_c   1.000
_cell.angle_alpha   90.00
_cell.angle_beta   90.00
_cell.angle_gamma   90.00
#
_symmetry.space_group_name_H-M   'P 1'
#
loop_
_entity.id
_entity.type
_entity.pdbx_description
1 polymer ?
#
loop_
_entity_poly.entity_id
_entity_poly.type
_entity_poly.pdbx_seq_one_letter_code
_entity_poly.pdbx_strand_id
1 'polypeptide(L)'
;MGRSGQMFRMFWYEIKMDFLRSIRYRFGMISDLLVYFALFTVFMVTDSGNSYAQTYHYGNYKELVLLGYVAWIYAISAISNVAGSLQSELTHGTLYKKVSSKYPLQYLFGGLYVSSVLLETITIVIVVIISKFVWGIEFSFHPAFLVPILLESLGMYGIGLIVAGIAIYFKRTGTIVFLIQTALLFVTDTVPTSDAILKITHYIPLTRCNEILRQIAV
;
A
#
# COMPACT_ATOMS: atom_id res chain seq x y z
N MET A 1 28.40 23.88 -5.76
CA MET A 1 27.59 22.72 -5.39
C MET A 1 26.77 22.32 -6.63
N GLY A 2 27.01 21.13 -7.20
CA GLY A 2 26.42 20.76 -8.49
C GLY A 2 24.90 20.62 -8.40
N ARG A 3 24.20 20.79 -9.53
CA ARG A 3 22.74 20.68 -9.67
C ARG A 3 22.17 19.36 -9.11
N SER A 4 22.94 18.26 -9.22
CA SER A 4 22.61 16.94 -8.65
C SER A 4 22.56 16.92 -7.11
N GLY A 5 23.47 17.61 -6.44
CA GLY A 5 23.48 17.70 -4.98
C GLY A 5 22.29 18.47 -4.40
N GLN A 6 21.78 19.48 -5.13
CA GLN A 6 20.58 20.21 -4.72
C GLN A 6 19.32 19.35 -4.89
N MET A 7 19.23 18.56 -5.97
CA MET A 7 18.11 17.65 -6.21
C MET A 7 18.04 16.55 -5.14
N PHE A 8 19.18 15.96 -4.79
CA PHE A 8 19.25 14.93 -3.73
C PHE A 8 18.84 15.48 -2.36
N ARG A 9 19.29 16.70 -2.02
CA ARG A 9 18.85 17.37 -0.78
C ARG A 9 17.35 17.61 -0.75
N MET A 10 16.75 18.01 -1.87
CA MET A 10 15.32 18.26 -1.95
C MET A 10 14.51 16.95 -1.79
N PHE A 11 14.94 15.88 -2.44
CA PHE A 11 14.36 14.54 -2.27
C PHE A 11 14.38 14.11 -0.78
N TRP A 12 15.52 14.29 -0.12
CA TRP A 12 15.65 13.97 1.30
C TRP A 12 14.80 14.86 2.22
N TYR A 13 14.67 16.16 1.88
CA TYR A 13 13.79 17.05 2.60
C TYR A 13 12.32 16.65 2.47
N GLU A 14 11.87 16.22 1.30
CA GLU A 14 10.49 15.77 1.09
C GLU A 14 10.19 14.53 1.95
N ILE A 15 11.08 13.53 1.95
CA ILE A 15 10.96 12.35 2.82
C ILE A 15 10.86 12.77 4.29
N LYS A 16 11.79 13.63 4.75
CA LYS A 16 11.82 14.08 6.14
C LYS A 16 10.57 14.85 6.54
N MET A 17 10.09 15.73 5.68
CA MET A 17 8.90 16.55 5.94
C MET A 17 7.65 15.71 6.01
N ASP A 18 7.49 14.75 5.11
CA ASP A 18 6.35 13.86 5.10
C ASP A 18 6.35 12.92 6.33
N PHE A 19 7.50 12.37 6.67
CA PHE A 19 7.69 11.57 7.87
C PHE A 19 7.36 12.35 9.15
N LEU A 20 7.85 13.60 9.28
CA LEU A 20 7.54 14.46 10.44
C LEU A 20 6.05 14.83 10.49
N ARG A 21 5.43 15.05 9.34
CA ARG A 21 3.99 15.30 9.23
C ARG A 21 3.21 14.10 9.76
N SER A 22 3.54 12.89 9.32
CA SER A 22 2.87 11.65 9.73
C SER A 22 3.00 11.39 11.23
N ILE A 23 4.18 11.58 11.81
CA ILE A 23 4.38 11.46 13.27
C ILE A 23 3.57 12.52 14.04
N ARG A 24 3.45 13.73 13.51
CA ARG A 24 2.65 14.79 14.15
C ARG A 24 1.15 14.43 14.12
N TYR A 25 0.69 13.78 13.07
CA TYR A 25 -0.70 13.32 12.92
C TYR A 25 -0.87 11.84 13.32
N ARG A 26 -0.16 11.43 14.40
CA ARG A 26 -0.17 10.05 14.94
C ARG A 26 -1.57 9.46 15.15
N PHE A 27 -2.58 10.30 15.38
CA PHE A 27 -3.96 9.83 15.49
C PHE A 27 -4.47 9.18 14.20
N GLY A 28 -4.11 9.73 13.03
CA GLY A 28 -4.39 9.09 11.74
C GLY A 28 -3.75 7.71 11.63
N MET A 29 -2.46 7.59 11.92
CA MET A 29 -1.75 6.30 11.89
C MET A 29 -2.38 5.26 12.83
N ILE A 30 -2.80 5.67 14.03
CA ILE A 30 -3.48 4.78 14.99
C ILE A 30 -4.83 4.35 14.44
N SER A 31 -5.59 5.26 13.83
CA SER A 31 -6.89 4.95 13.22
C SER A 31 -6.74 3.97 12.07
N ASP A 32 -5.75 4.17 11.19
CA ASP A 32 -5.46 3.26 10.07
C ASP A 32 -5.07 1.87 10.60
N LEU A 33 -4.20 1.80 11.61
CA LEU A 33 -3.82 0.55 12.26
C LEU A 33 -5.03 -0.20 12.83
N LEU A 34 -5.94 0.52 13.51
CA LEU A 34 -7.16 -0.07 14.07
C LEU A 34 -8.08 -0.62 12.97
N VAL A 35 -8.25 0.13 11.87
CA VAL A 35 -9.07 -0.30 10.73
C VAL A 35 -8.45 -1.53 10.06
N TYR A 36 -7.15 -1.51 9.81
CA TYR A 36 -6.45 -2.65 9.22
C TYR A 36 -6.55 -3.89 10.12
N PHE A 37 -6.32 -3.74 11.40
CA PHE A 37 -6.42 -4.87 12.32
C PHE A 37 -7.86 -5.40 12.45
N ALA A 38 -8.86 -4.52 12.51
CA ALA A 38 -10.27 -4.91 12.55
C ALA A 38 -10.68 -5.68 11.29
N LEU A 39 -10.28 -5.19 10.11
CA LEU A 39 -10.58 -5.86 8.85
C LEU A 39 -9.88 -7.23 8.74
N PHE A 40 -8.61 -7.30 9.15
CA PHE A 40 -7.88 -8.57 9.20
C PHE A 40 -8.55 -9.58 10.17
N THR A 41 -9.03 -9.09 11.31
CA THR A 41 -9.77 -9.92 12.27
C THR A 41 -11.03 -10.53 11.65
N VAL A 42 -11.76 -9.77 10.83
CA VAL A 42 -12.94 -10.30 10.11
C VAL A 42 -12.53 -11.48 9.23
N PHE A 43 -11.42 -11.38 8.49
CA PHE A 43 -10.95 -12.49 7.65
C PHE A 43 -10.52 -13.72 8.44
N MET A 44 -9.95 -13.52 9.63
CA MET A 44 -9.59 -14.63 10.51
C MET A 44 -10.80 -15.32 11.14
N VAL A 45 -11.82 -14.55 11.55
CA VAL A 45 -13.04 -15.10 12.17
C VAL A 45 -13.92 -15.83 11.14
N THR A 46 -13.94 -15.35 9.89
CA THR A 46 -14.74 -15.97 8.82
C THR A 46 -14.04 -17.15 8.15
N ASP A 47 -12.83 -17.53 8.61
CA ASP A 47 -12.00 -18.56 8.00
C ASP A 47 -11.88 -18.44 6.46
N SER A 48 -11.88 -17.22 5.98
CA SER A 48 -11.91 -16.90 4.54
C SER A 48 -10.71 -17.51 3.77
N GLY A 49 -9.63 -17.86 4.47
CA GLY A 49 -8.43 -18.43 3.86
C GLY A 49 -8.41 -19.95 3.71
N ASN A 50 -9.43 -20.68 4.15
CA ASN A 50 -9.42 -22.16 4.09
C ASN A 50 -9.26 -22.69 2.66
N SER A 51 -9.75 -22.00 1.65
CA SER A 51 -9.56 -22.36 0.25
C SER A 51 -8.08 -22.34 -0.18
N TYR A 52 -7.25 -21.48 0.42
CA TYR A 52 -5.82 -21.47 0.14
C TYR A 52 -5.10 -22.71 0.63
N ALA A 53 -5.54 -23.29 1.78
CA ALA A 53 -4.98 -24.56 2.26
C ALA A 53 -5.15 -25.66 1.23
N GLN A 54 -6.29 -25.70 0.54
CA GLN A 54 -6.57 -26.68 -0.51
C GLN A 54 -5.80 -26.39 -1.79
N THR A 55 -5.76 -25.13 -2.22
CA THR A 55 -5.11 -24.73 -3.48
C THR A 55 -3.59 -24.86 -3.42
N TYR A 56 -2.98 -24.46 -2.31
CA TYR A 56 -1.53 -24.47 -2.14
C TYR A 56 -0.99 -25.68 -1.36
N HIS A 57 -1.87 -26.58 -0.91
CA HIS A 57 -1.51 -27.75 -0.07
C HIS A 57 -0.65 -27.37 1.15
N TYR A 58 -0.90 -26.19 1.72
CA TYR A 58 -0.12 -25.60 2.80
C TYR A 58 -0.94 -25.52 4.08
N GLY A 59 -0.43 -26.15 5.17
CA GLY A 59 -1.18 -26.26 6.43
C GLY A 59 -1.40 -24.93 7.16
N ASN A 60 -0.53 -23.92 6.94
CA ASN A 60 -0.62 -22.62 7.60
C ASN A 60 -1.30 -21.57 6.70
N TYR A 61 -2.56 -21.82 6.31
CA TYR A 61 -3.31 -20.90 5.44
C TYR A 61 -3.43 -19.47 5.99
N LYS A 62 -3.36 -19.31 7.33
CA LYS A 62 -3.40 -17.99 7.98
C LYS A 62 -2.22 -17.10 7.57
N GLU A 63 -1.05 -17.72 7.37
CA GLU A 63 0.13 -17.01 6.85
C GLU A 63 -0.10 -16.53 5.42
N LEU A 64 -0.70 -17.37 4.55
CA LEU A 64 -1.00 -16.99 3.17
C LEU A 64 -2.02 -15.83 3.09
N VAL A 65 -3.01 -15.80 3.97
CA VAL A 65 -3.95 -14.66 4.09
C VAL A 65 -3.23 -13.42 4.57
N LEU A 66 -2.35 -13.55 5.58
CA LEU A 66 -1.58 -12.41 6.09
C LEU A 66 -0.66 -11.83 5.01
N LEU A 67 0.01 -12.66 4.21
CA LEU A 67 0.85 -12.21 3.09
C LEU A 67 0.07 -11.40 2.06
N GLY A 68 -1.08 -11.92 1.61
CA GLY A 68 -1.94 -11.20 0.68
C GLY A 68 -2.47 -9.89 1.28
N TYR A 69 -2.76 -9.91 2.57
CA TYR A 69 -3.23 -8.72 3.28
C TYR A 69 -2.13 -7.65 3.41
N VAL A 70 -0.89 -8.04 3.69
CA VAL A 70 0.28 -7.15 3.72
C VAL A 70 0.49 -6.48 2.35
N ALA A 71 0.45 -7.25 1.26
CA ALA A 71 0.55 -6.69 -0.08
C ALA A 71 -0.59 -5.70 -0.36
N TRP A 72 -1.83 -6.04 0.01
CA TRP A 72 -2.97 -5.13 -0.13
C TRP A 72 -2.79 -3.82 0.65
N ILE A 73 -2.25 -3.85 1.87
CA ILE A 73 -1.95 -2.64 2.64
C ILE A 73 -0.95 -1.75 1.88
N TYR A 74 0.13 -2.31 1.33
CA TYR A 74 1.07 -1.54 0.52
C TYR A 74 0.40 -0.93 -0.72
N ALA A 75 -0.45 -1.69 -1.42
CA ALA A 75 -1.18 -1.24 -2.59
C ALA A 75 -2.08 -0.05 -2.30
N ILE A 76 -2.92 -0.17 -1.27
CA ILE A 76 -3.88 0.89 -0.91
C ILE A 76 -3.17 2.13 -0.37
N SER A 77 -2.11 1.95 0.40
CA SER A 77 -1.28 3.04 0.91
C SER A 77 -0.62 3.82 -0.24
N ALA A 78 -0.04 3.11 -1.21
CA ALA A 78 0.55 3.74 -2.39
C ALA A 78 -0.45 4.62 -3.16
N ILE A 79 -1.69 4.16 -3.34
CA ILE A 79 -2.76 4.93 -3.99
C ILE A 79 -3.21 6.11 -3.13
N SER A 80 -3.49 5.87 -1.84
CA SER A 80 -4.05 6.87 -0.93
C SER A 80 -3.11 8.03 -0.68
N ASN A 81 -1.83 7.73 -0.44
CA ASN A 81 -0.85 8.74 -0.07
C ASN A 81 -0.61 9.73 -1.21
N VAL A 82 -0.52 9.26 -2.45
CA VAL A 82 -0.37 10.18 -3.59
C VAL A 82 -1.63 10.98 -3.85
N ALA A 83 -2.81 10.33 -3.79
CA ALA A 83 -4.08 11.01 -4.02
C ALA A 83 -4.38 12.04 -2.91
N GLY A 84 -4.16 11.67 -1.66
CA GLY A 84 -4.34 12.55 -0.50
C GLY A 84 -3.35 13.73 -0.49
N SER A 85 -2.08 13.49 -0.82
CA SER A 85 -1.07 14.54 -0.91
C SER A 85 -1.40 15.56 -1.99
N LEU A 86 -1.77 15.11 -3.20
CA LEU A 86 -2.19 16.02 -4.26
C LEU A 86 -3.44 16.83 -3.89
N GLN A 87 -4.43 16.17 -3.30
CA GLN A 87 -5.65 16.84 -2.84
C GLN A 87 -5.33 17.90 -1.79
N SER A 88 -4.48 17.58 -0.82
CA SER A 88 -4.05 18.51 0.23
C SER A 88 -3.36 19.74 -0.37
N GLU A 89 -2.46 19.53 -1.34
CA GLU A 89 -1.75 20.62 -1.98
C GLU A 89 -2.63 21.52 -2.83
N LEU A 90 -3.65 20.94 -3.48
CA LEU A 90 -4.67 21.72 -4.18
C LEU A 90 -5.48 22.58 -3.21
N THR A 91 -5.92 21.98 -2.10
CA THR A 91 -6.74 22.67 -1.10
C THR A 91 -5.99 23.85 -0.46
N HIS A 92 -4.68 23.69 -0.23
CA HIS A 92 -3.82 24.71 0.34
C HIS A 92 -3.23 25.66 -0.72
N GLY A 93 -3.51 25.46 -2.01
CA GLY A 93 -2.96 26.29 -3.11
C GLY A 93 -1.44 26.17 -3.30
N THR A 94 -0.82 25.11 -2.75
CA THR A 94 0.63 24.91 -2.82
C THR A 94 1.07 24.14 -4.06
N LEU A 95 0.17 23.44 -4.73
CA LEU A 95 0.47 22.68 -5.94
C LEU A 95 1.06 23.55 -7.04
N TYR A 96 0.49 24.74 -7.28
CA TYR A 96 1.02 25.68 -8.28
C TYR A 96 2.47 26.06 -8.01
N LYS A 97 2.82 26.33 -6.75
CA LYS A 97 4.20 26.64 -6.34
C LYS A 97 5.16 25.45 -6.58
N LYS A 98 4.68 24.21 -6.35
CA LYS A 98 5.47 23.01 -6.63
C LYS A 98 5.67 22.79 -8.13
N VAL A 99 4.63 22.91 -8.93
CA VAL A 99 4.70 22.77 -10.40
C VAL A 99 5.58 23.84 -11.03
N SER A 100 5.48 25.09 -10.55
CA SER A 100 6.29 26.23 -11.03
C SER A 100 7.71 26.25 -10.44
N SER A 101 8.05 25.30 -9.58
CA SER A 101 9.37 25.23 -8.99
C SER A 101 10.45 24.86 -10.03
N LYS A 102 11.69 25.27 -9.77
CA LYS A 102 12.85 24.95 -10.62
C LYS A 102 13.18 23.44 -10.64
N TYR A 103 12.53 22.66 -9.80
CA TYR A 103 12.84 21.27 -9.59
C TYR A 103 11.84 20.35 -10.33
N PRO A 104 12.33 19.26 -10.95
CA PRO A 104 11.45 18.31 -11.61
C PRO A 104 10.49 17.65 -10.62
N LEU A 105 9.22 17.57 -10.96
CA LEU A 105 8.15 16.93 -10.17
C LEU A 105 8.46 15.47 -9.79
N GLN A 106 9.25 14.78 -10.61
CA GLN A 106 9.66 13.41 -10.39
C GLN A 106 10.37 13.20 -9.04
N TYR A 107 11.19 14.16 -8.59
CA TYR A 107 11.88 14.08 -7.30
C TYR A 107 10.92 14.29 -6.12
N LEU A 108 9.90 15.14 -6.30
CA LEU A 108 8.87 15.36 -5.29
C LEU A 108 8.00 14.12 -5.11
N PHE A 109 7.50 13.58 -6.21
CA PHE A 109 6.69 12.37 -6.17
C PHE A 109 7.50 11.14 -5.76
N GLY A 110 8.76 11.02 -6.17
CA GLY A 110 9.65 9.96 -5.72
C GLY A 110 9.91 10.03 -4.21
N GLY A 111 10.08 11.23 -3.65
CA GLY A 111 10.22 11.43 -2.20
C GLY A 111 8.98 11.01 -1.42
N LEU A 112 7.79 11.39 -1.90
CA LEU A 112 6.51 10.96 -1.32
C LEU A 112 6.35 9.44 -1.35
N TYR A 113 6.69 8.80 -2.47
CA TYR A 113 6.65 7.33 -2.59
C TYR A 113 7.56 6.65 -1.57
N VAL A 114 8.82 7.06 -1.48
CA VAL A 114 9.77 6.46 -0.52
C VAL A 114 9.32 6.67 0.91
N SER A 115 8.84 7.86 1.25
CA SER A 115 8.30 8.16 2.58
C SER A 115 7.10 7.28 2.90
N SER A 116 6.16 7.11 1.97
CA SER A 116 4.96 6.29 2.16
C SER A 116 5.32 4.82 2.39
N VAL A 117 6.24 4.26 1.62
CA VAL A 117 6.71 2.87 1.81
C VAL A 117 7.35 2.68 3.18
N LEU A 118 8.19 3.62 3.63
CA LEU A 118 8.84 3.54 4.94
C LEU A 118 7.82 3.58 6.09
N LEU A 119 6.86 4.49 6.03
CA LEU A 119 5.82 4.62 7.05
C LEU A 119 4.92 3.38 7.08
N GLU A 120 4.53 2.89 5.91
CA GLU A 120 3.69 1.72 5.81
C GLU A 120 4.39 0.46 6.31
N THR A 121 5.69 0.33 6.06
CA THR A 121 6.49 -0.76 6.62
C THR A 121 6.41 -0.80 8.15
N ILE A 122 6.42 0.36 8.82
CA ILE A 122 6.26 0.43 10.28
C ILE A 122 4.88 -0.07 10.70
N THR A 123 3.83 0.38 10.02
CA THR A 123 2.44 -0.05 10.28
C THR A 123 2.28 -1.55 10.10
N ILE A 124 2.81 -2.10 9.01
CA ILE A 124 2.74 -3.53 8.68
C ILE A 124 3.49 -4.38 9.72
N VAL A 125 4.68 -3.96 10.14
CA VAL A 125 5.43 -4.67 11.19
C VAL A 125 4.58 -4.75 12.48
N ILE A 126 3.89 -3.67 12.83
CA ILE A 126 3.00 -3.67 14.00
C ILE A 126 1.82 -4.63 13.78
N VAL A 127 1.18 -4.62 12.61
CA VAL A 127 0.07 -5.54 12.27
C VAL A 127 0.53 -6.99 12.35
N VAL A 128 1.70 -7.33 11.79
CA VAL A 128 2.26 -8.69 11.82
C VAL A 128 2.54 -9.13 13.26
N ILE A 129 3.14 -8.27 14.08
CA ILE A 129 3.41 -8.56 15.49
C ILE A 129 2.11 -8.81 16.26
N ILE A 130 1.11 -7.94 16.11
CA ILE A 130 -0.19 -8.11 16.78
C ILE A 130 -0.87 -9.40 16.30
N SER A 131 -0.83 -9.69 15.00
CA SER A 131 -1.41 -10.91 14.42
C SER A 131 -0.77 -12.18 14.97
N LYS A 132 0.54 -12.18 15.22
CA LYS A 132 1.24 -13.29 15.88
C LYS A 132 0.72 -13.52 17.30
N PHE A 133 0.54 -12.46 18.09
CA PHE A 133 0.10 -12.60 19.48
C PHE A 133 -1.39 -12.95 19.60
N VAL A 134 -2.25 -12.42 18.73
CA VAL A 134 -3.71 -12.62 18.83
C VAL A 134 -4.16 -13.90 18.15
N TRP A 135 -3.60 -14.22 16.99
CA TRP A 135 -4.04 -15.34 16.14
C TRP A 135 -3.05 -16.51 16.09
N GLY A 136 -1.89 -16.38 16.76
CA GLY A 136 -0.85 -17.42 16.79
C GLY A 136 -0.23 -17.66 15.40
N ILE A 137 -0.20 -16.67 14.52
CA ILE A 137 0.32 -16.83 13.16
C ILE A 137 1.85 -16.89 13.23
N GLU A 138 2.43 -17.99 12.79
CA GLU A 138 3.86 -18.11 12.59
C GLU A 138 4.19 -17.53 11.20
N PHE A 139 4.72 -16.33 11.19
CA PHE A 139 5.12 -15.64 9.98
C PHE A 139 6.62 -15.84 9.73
N SER A 140 6.96 -16.50 8.64
CA SER A 140 8.34 -16.72 8.21
C SER A 140 8.76 -15.64 7.22
N PHE A 141 9.51 -14.65 7.71
CA PHE A 141 10.01 -13.62 6.82
C PHE A 141 11.09 -14.18 5.88
N HIS A 142 10.81 -14.17 4.57
CA HIS A 142 11.79 -14.51 3.55
C HIS A 142 12.23 -13.23 2.80
N PRO A 143 13.55 -12.94 2.65
CA PRO A 143 14.00 -11.73 1.96
C PRO A 143 13.49 -11.57 0.53
N ALA A 144 13.17 -12.70 -0.14
CA ALA A 144 12.58 -12.70 -1.49
C ALA A 144 11.22 -12.00 -1.56
N PHE A 145 10.50 -11.82 -0.44
CA PHE A 145 9.24 -11.06 -0.40
C PHE A 145 9.42 -9.58 -0.73
N LEU A 146 10.61 -9.02 -0.49
CA LEU A 146 10.86 -7.59 -0.70
C LEU A 146 10.71 -7.17 -2.17
N VAL A 147 11.16 -8.01 -3.10
CA VAL A 147 11.14 -7.67 -4.53
C VAL A 147 9.72 -7.54 -5.08
N PRO A 148 8.83 -8.56 -4.93
CA PRO A 148 7.45 -8.44 -5.42
C PRO A 148 6.68 -7.30 -4.72
N ILE A 149 6.86 -7.09 -3.41
CA ILE A 149 6.21 -6.00 -2.66
C ILE A 149 6.65 -4.62 -3.17
N LEU A 150 7.95 -4.40 -3.42
CA LEU A 150 8.44 -3.13 -3.93
C LEU A 150 7.98 -2.87 -5.38
N LEU A 151 7.97 -3.89 -6.23
CA LEU A 151 7.48 -3.76 -7.60
C LEU A 151 5.97 -3.50 -7.64
N GLU A 152 5.22 -4.19 -6.80
CA GLU A 152 3.79 -4.01 -6.66
C GLU A 152 3.47 -2.59 -6.15
N SER A 153 4.08 -2.15 -5.05
CA SER A 153 3.84 -0.82 -4.49
C SER A 153 4.21 0.30 -5.47
N LEU A 154 5.26 0.13 -6.27
CA LEU A 154 5.63 1.08 -7.33
C LEU A 154 4.59 1.10 -8.46
N GLY A 155 4.10 -0.06 -8.89
CA GLY A 155 3.03 -0.17 -9.88
C GLY A 155 1.73 0.46 -9.40
N MET A 156 1.35 0.18 -8.16
CA MET A 156 0.13 0.76 -7.54
C MET A 156 0.27 2.26 -7.29
N TYR A 157 1.48 2.75 -7.00
CA TYR A 157 1.74 4.18 -6.94
C TYR A 157 1.52 4.88 -8.29
N GLY A 158 1.92 4.24 -9.41
CA GLY A 158 1.62 4.72 -10.76
C GLY A 158 0.11 4.80 -11.03
N ILE A 159 -0.65 3.77 -10.65
CA ILE A 159 -2.12 3.77 -10.69
C ILE A 159 -2.68 4.90 -9.81
N GLY A 160 -2.12 5.07 -8.61
CA GLY A 160 -2.48 6.13 -7.68
C GLY A 160 -2.33 7.54 -8.27
N LEU A 161 -1.29 7.79 -9.06
CA LEU A 161 -1.13 9.07 -9.78
C LEU A 161 -2.26 9.32 -10.79
N ILE A 162 -2.67 8.29 -11.52
CA ILE A 162 -3.81 8.37 -12.47
C ILE A 162 -5.11 8.65 -11.70
N VAL A 163 -5.35 7.89 -10.63
CA VAL A 163 -6.53 8.05 -9.75
C VAL A 163 -6.56 9.44 -9.14
N ALA A 164 -5.41 9.95 -8.67
CA ALA A 164 -5.29 11.29 -8.14
C ALA A 164 -5.67 12.35 -9.17
N GLY A 165 -5.21 12.23 -10.42
CA GLY A 165 -5.58 13.13 -11.50
C GLY A 165 -7.09 13.16 -11.75
N ILE A 166 -7.73 11.99 -11.80
CA ILE A 166 -9.17 11.85 -11.97
C ILE A 166 -9.93 12.44 -10.76
N ALA A 167 -9.49 12.09 -9.55
CA ALA A 167 -10.12 12.51 -8.31
C ALA A 167 -10.09 14.03 -8.10
N ILE A 168 -9.01 14.67 -8.52
CA ILE A 168 -8.87 16.14 -8.53
C ILE A 168 -9.95 16.77 -9.42
N TYR A 169 -10.14 16.22 -10.62
CA TYR A 169 -11.16 16.73 -11.55
C TYR A 169 -12.57 16.65 -10.94
N PHE A 170 -12.91 15.52 -10.31
CA PHE A 170 -14.22 15.31 -9.69
C PHE A 170 -14.37 15.93 -8.29
N LYS A 171 -13.31 16.47 -7.69
CA LYS A 171 -13.29 17.06 -6.33
C LYS A 171 -13.77 16.09 -5.21
N ARG A 172 -13.69 14.77 -5.44
CA ARG A 172 -14.14 13.72 -4.51
C ARG A 172 -13.10 12.62 -4.38
N THR A 173 -11.89 12.98 -3.99
CA THR A 173 -10.74 12.07 -3.91
C THR A 173 -11.00 10.89 -2.95
N GLY A 174 -11.44 11.17 -1.73
CA GLY A 174 -11.61 10.12 -0.72
C GLY A 174 -12.59 9.02 -1.12
N THR A 175 -13.74 9.38 -1.71
CA THR A 175 -14.75 8.40 -2.12
C THR A 175 -14.23 7.52 -3.25
N ILE A 176 -13.54 8.10 -4.25
CA ILE A 176 -12.99 7.35 -5.39
C ILE A 176 -11.91 6.39 -4.91
N VAL A 177 -11.00 6.87 -4.07
CA VAL A 177 -9.93 6.04 -3.48
C VAL A 177 -10.52 4.90 -2.67
N PHE A 178 -11.51 5.16 -1.81
CA PHE A 178 -12.18 4.14 -1.01
C PHE A 178 -12.83 3.05 -1.85
N LEU A 179 -13.52 3.42 -2.94
CA LEU A 179 -14.13 2.44 -3.85
C LEU A 179 -13.08 1.56 -4.53
N ILE A 180 -11.97 2.15 -4.98
CA ILE A 180 -10.88 1.41 -5.62
C ILE A 180 -10.22 0.47 -4.60
N GLN A 181 -9.94 0.92 -3.39
CA GLN A 181 -9.35 0.08 -2.33
C GLN A 181 -10.22 -1.12 -1.99
N THR A 182 -11.53 -0.88 -1.85
CA THR A 182 -12.50 -1.95 -1.56
C THR A 182 -12.59 -2.94 -2.72
N ALA A 183 -12.64 -2.44 -3.97
CA ALA A 183 -12.64 -3.30 -5.14
C ALA A 183 -11.37 -4.17 -5.21
N LEU A 184 -10.20 -3.58 -5.02
CA LEU A 184 -8.92 -4.30 -5.02
C LEU A 184 -8.90 -5.44 -4.00
N LEU A 185 -9.47 -5.26 -2.82
CA LEU A 185 -9.52 -6.29 -1.78
C LEU A 185 -10.17 -7.59 -2.27
N PHE A 186 -11.24 -7.47 -3.05
CA PHE A 186 -12.04 -8.61 -3.50
C PHE A 186 -11.64 -9.16 -4.87
N VAL A 187 -10.96 -8.37 -5.73
CA VAL A 187 -10.66 -8.80 -7.10
C VAL A 187 -9.22 -9.22 -7.33
N THR A 188 -8.31 -9.00 -6.36
CA THR A 188 -6.87 -9.24 -6.52
C THR A 188 -6.34 -10.42 -5.71
N ASP A 189 -7.21 -11.34 -5.33
CA ASP A 189 -6.85 -12.52 -4.53
C ASP A 189 -6.23 -12.19 -3.16
N THR A 190 -6.53 -11.03 -2.62
CA THR A 190 -6.20 -10.72 -1.21
C THR A 190 -7.06 -11.57 -0.29
N VAL A 191 -8.34 -11.71 -0.63
CA VAL A 191 -9.29 -12.70 -0.11
C VAL A 191 -9.56 -13.69 -1.22
N PRO A 192 -9.82 -14.99 -0.93
CA PRO A 192 -10.07 -15.99 -1.95
C PRO A 192 -11.09 -15.54 -2.99
N THR A 193 -10.66 -15.49 -4.23
CA THR A 193 -11.42 -14.96 -5.35
C THR A 193 -11.57 -16.04 -6.42
N SER A 194 -12.67 -15.99 -7.20
CA SER A 194 -12.90 -16.98 -8.25
C SER A 194 -11.90 -16.86 -9.41
N ASP A 195 -11.53 -17.99 -10.00
CA ASP A 195 -10.57 -18.06 -11.13
C ASP A 195 -11.01 -17.20 -12.34
N ALA A 196 -12.31 -17.03 -12.53
CA ALA A 196 -12.85 -16.21 -13.62
C ALA A 196 -12.47 -14.72 -13.44
N ILE A 197 -12.51 -14.21 -12.19
CA ILE A 197 -12.11 -12.84 -11.87
C ILE A 197 -10.59 -12.72 -11.97
N LEU A 198 -9.83 -13.69 -11.44
CA LEU A 198 -8.38 -13.67 -11.46
C LEU A 198 -7.79 -13.65 -12.87
N LYS A 199 -8.43 -14.30 -13.85
CA LYS A 199 -8.04 -14.22 -15.26
C LYS A 199 -8.08 -12.79 -15.81
N ILE A 200 -9.06 -11.99 -15.37
CA ILE A 200 -9.22 -10.60 -15.80
C ILE A 200 -8.23 -9.69 -15.06
N THR A 201 -8.08 -9.91 -13.75
CA THR A 201 -7.28 -9.06 -12.86
C THR A 201 -5.79 -9.43 -12.82
N HIS A 202 -5.39 -10.45 -13.56
CA HIS A 202 -4.03 -10.95 -13.66
C HIS A 202 -2.97 -9.86 -13.99
N TYR A 203 -3.37 -8.82 -14.73
CA TYR A 203 -2.48 -7.71 -15.09
C TYR A 203 -2.34 -6.66 -13.98
N ILE A 204 -3.13 -6.75 -12.91
CA ILE A 204 -3.00 -5.85 -11.76
C ILE A 204 -1.75 -6.25 -10.98
N PRO A 205 -0.84 -5.30 -10.66
CA PRO A 205 0.40 -5.60 -9.93
C PRO A 205 0.16 -6.34 -8.61
N LEU A 206 -0.91 -6.01 -7.87
CA LEU A 206 -1.26 -6.64 -6.61
C LEU A 206 -1.64 -8.12 -6.78
N THR A 207 -2.39 -8.49 -7.82
CA THR A 207 -2.75 -9.91 -8.09
C THR A 207 -1.50 -10.75 -8.30
N ARG A 208 -0.56 -10.23 -9.09
CA ARG A 208 0.72 -10.91 -9.34
C ARG A 208 1.59 -11.00 -8.11
N CYS A 209 1.62 -9.93 -7.32
CA CYS A 209 2.36 -9.93 -6.07
C CYS A 209 1.83 -11.02 -5.13
N ASN A 210 0.50 -11.10 -4.93
CA ASN A 210 -0.13 -12.10 -4.09
C ASN A 210 0.21 -13.54 -4.53
N GLU A 211 0.17 -13.82 -5.83
CA GLU A 211 0.55 -15.10 -6.39
C GLU A 211 2.01 -15.46 -6.07
N ILE A 212 2.94 -14.54 -6.35
CA ILE A 212 4.39 -14.75 -6.14
C ILE A 212 4.71 -14.89 -4.65
N LEU A 213 4.12 -14.06 -3.78
CA LEU A 213 4.36 -14.13 -2.34
C LEU A 213 3.95 -15.51 -1.77
N ARG A 214 2.80 -16.02 -2.20
CA ARG A 214 2.33 -17.35 -1.76
C ARG A 214 3.20 -18.49 -2.30
N GLN A 215 3.67 -18.38 -3.54
CA GLN A 215 4.61 -19.35 -4.12
C GLN A 215 5.97 -19.38 -3.40
N ILE A 216 6.42 -18.24 -2.87
CA ILE A 216 7.67 -18.19 -2.09
C ILE A 216 7.47 -18.74 -0.68
N ALA A 217 6.26 -18.62 -0.11
CA ALA A 217 5.95 -19.05 1.25
C ALA A 217 5.72 -20.58 1.37
N VAL A 218 5.31 -21.23 0.29
CA VAL A 218 5.05 -22.69 0.20
C VAL A 218 6.30 -23.43 -0.24
#